data_428ba5716f2d9e01f55765c9c2f579f4
#
_entry.id   428ba5716f2d9e01f55765c9c2f579f4
#
_cell.length_a   1.000
_cell.length_b   1.000
_cell.length_c   1.000
_cell.angle_alpha   90.00
_cell.angle_beta   90.00
_cell.angle_gamma   90.00
#
_symmetry.space_group_name_H-M   'P 1'
#
loop_
_entity.id
_entity.type
_entity.pdbx_description
1 polymer ?
#
loop_
_entity_poly.entity_id
_entity_poly.type
_entity_poly.pdbx_seq_one_letter_code
_entity_poly.pdbx_strand_id
1 'polypeptide(L)' 'MTVASQVASPCTNVCRINRRTGWCEGCRRTVEEITRWPTARDEERRAILARLKARQ' A
#
# COMPACT_ATOMS: atom_id res chain seq x y z
N MET A 1 11.97 -20.53 -3.54
CA MET A 1 10.95 -20.09 -2.62
C MET A 1 11.11 -18.61 -2.32
N THR A 2 10.03 -17.91 -2.29
CA THR A 2 10.06 -16.49 -2.06
C THR A 2 10.13 -16.18 -0.59
N VAL A 3 11.03 -15.30 -0.21
CA VAL A 3 11.05 -14.81 1.15
C VAL A 3 9.91 -13.84 1.32
N ALA A 4 8.97 -14.22 2.14
CA ALA A 4 7.84 -13.36 2.40
C ALA A 4 8.26 -12.21 3.31
N SER A 5 7.84 -11.00 2.96
CA SER A 5 7.97 -9.89 3.86
C SER A 5 7.11 -10.15 5.09
N GLN A 6 7.59 -9.70 6.26
CA GLN A 6 6.80 -9.77 7.48
C GLN A 6 5.62 -8.81 7.44
N VAL A 7 5.66 -7.87 6.52
CA VAL A 7 4.61 -6.88 6.37
C VAL A 7 3.74 -7.26 5.19
N ALA A 8 2.52 -7.71 5.47
CA ALA A 8 1.60 -8.12 4.43
C ALA A 8 1.13 -6.92 3.62
N SER A 9 0.95 -7.14 2.31
CA SER A 9 0.42 -6.11 1.44
C SER A 9 -1.04 -5.80 1.82
N PRO A 10 -1.43 -4.52 1.87
CA PRO A 10 -2.80 -4.14 2.16
C PRO A 10 -3.74 -4.30 0.96
N CYS A 11 -3.27 -4.92 -0.11
CA CYS A 11 -4.07 -5.07 -1.32
C CYS A 11 -5.31 -5.92 -1.07
N THR A 12 -6.48 -5.42 -1.51
CA THR A 12 -7.75 -6.12 -1.37
C THR A 12 -8.25 -6.64 -2.71
N ASN A 13 -7.39 -6.66 -3.72
CA ASN A 13 -7.72 -7.02 -5.10
C ASN A 13 -8.62 -6.00 -5.80
N VAL A 14 -8.86 -4.87 -5.18
CA VAL A 14 -9.58 -3.76 -5.80
C VAL A 14 -8.53 -2.73 -6.20
N CYS A 15 -8.11 -2.79 -7.47
CA CYS A 15 -7.06 -1.90 -7.98
C CYS A 15 -7.70 -0.77 -8.78
N ARG A 16 -8.30 0.16 -8.08
CA ARG A 16 -8.95 1.29 -8.73
C ARG A 16 -8.52 2.58 -8.03
N ILE A 17 -7.91 3.48 -8.78
CA ILE A 17 -7.45 4.74 -8.25
C ILE A 17 -8.58 5.76 -8.29
N ASN A 18 -8.89 6.33 -7.14
CA ASN A 18 -9.87 7.40 -7.03
C ASN A 18 -9.20 8.70 -7.42
N ARG A 19 -9.76 9.37 -8.43
CA ARG A 19 -9.16 10.60 -8.95
C ARG A 19 -9.23 11.76 -7.97
N ARG A 20 -10.18 11.74 -7.07
CA ARG A 20 -10.32 12.81 -6.07
C ARG A 20 -9.25 12.73 -5.01
N THR A 21 -9.02 11.52 -4.50
CA THR A 21 -8.08 11.34 -3.39
C THR A 21 -6.68 10.99 -3.87
N GLY A 22 -6.55 10.44 -5.09
CA GLY A 22 -5.30 9.91 -5.57
C GLY A 22 -4.94 8.57 -4.96
N TRP A 23 -5.86 7.96 -4.24
CA TRP A 23 -5.64 6.70 -3.54
C TRP A 23 -6.37 5.56 -4.23
N CYS A 24 -5.83 4.35 -4.04
CA CYS A 24 -6.56 3.15 -4.42
C CYS A 24 -7.80 3.02 -3.55
N GLU A 25 -8.97 2.81 -4.16
CA GLU A 25 -10.21 2.69 -3.42
C GLU A 25 -10.24 1.49 -2.49
N GLY A 26 -9.50 0.44 -2.86
CA GLY A 26 -9.46 -0.77 -2.05
C GLY A 26 -8.57 -0.61 -0.83
N CYS A 27 -7.32 -0.24 -1.04
CA CYS A 27 -6.33 -0.22 0.04
C CYS A 27 -5.90 1.19 0.46
N ARG A 28 -6.35 2.20 -0.23
CA ARG A 28 -6.07 3.61 0.05
C ARG A 28 -4.62 4.02 -0.12
N ARG A 29 -3.80 3.18 -0.72
CA ARG A 29 -2.44 3.56 -1.07
C ARG A 29 -2.45 4.48 -2.27
N THR A 30 -1.49 5.41 -2.32
CA THR A 30 -1.29 6.20 -3.53
C THR A 30 -0.64 5.34 -4.60
N VAL A 31 -0.69 5.83 -5.85
CA VAL A 31 -0.02 5.12 -6.96
C VAL A 31 1.46 4.94 -6.65
N GLU A 32 2.10 5.96 -6.08
CA GLU A 32 3.51 5.87 -5.72
C GLU A 32 3.75 4.78 -4.69
N GLU A 33 2.90 4.71 -3.67
CA GLU A 33 3.04 3.70 -2.64
C GLU A 33 2.87 2.28 -3.19
N ILE A 34 1.93 2.11 -4.10
CA ILE A 34 1.72 0.82 -4.75
C ILE A 34 2.95 0.44 -5.58
N THR A 35 3.46 1.39 -6.35
CA THR A 35 4.60 1.17 -7.23
C THR A 35 5.87 0.84 -6.43
N ARG A 36 6.04 1.47 -5.28
CA ARG A 36 7.21 1.27 -4.43
C ARG A 36 7.14 0.02 -3.58
N TRP A 37 5.95 -0.51 -3.35
CA TRP A 37 5.76 -1.61 -2.42
C TRP A 37 6.69 -2.80 -2.67
N PRO A 38 6.85 -3.28 -3.91
CA PRO A 38 7.70 -4.46 -4.15
C PRO A 38 9.16 -4.24 -3.77
N THR A 39 9.65 -3.01 -3.86
CA THR A 39 11.04 -2.68 -3.55
C THR A 39 11.21 -2.02 -2.19
N ALA A 40 10.11 -1.75 -1.51
CA ALA A 40 10.15 -1.09 -0.21
C ALA A 40 10.63 -2.06 0.86
N ARG A 41 11.39 -1.54 1.81
CA ARG A 41 11.79 -2.31 2.99
C ARG A 41 10.63 -2.37 3.99
N ASP A 42 10.72 -3.30 4.92
CA ASP A 42 9.65 -3.48 5.91
C ASP A 42 9.38 -2.20 6.70
N GLU A 43 10.41 -1.43 7.03
CA GLU A 43 10.22 -0.16 7.70
C GLU A 43 9.34 0.78 6.90
N GLU A 44 9.62 0.90 5.61
CA GLU A 44 8.86 1.75 4.73
C GLU A 44 7.43 1.24 4.57
N ARG A 45 7.27 -0.06 4.46
CA ARG A 45 5.95 -0.68 4.36
C ARG A 45 5.11 -0.42 5.59
N ARG A 46 5.72 -0.51 6.77
CA ARG A 46 5.02 -0.20 8.02
C ARG A 46 4.61 1.25 8.09
N ALA A 47 5.48 2.15 7.61
CA ALA A 47 5.14 3.57 7.56
C ALA A 47 3.95 3.82 6.63
N ILE A 48 3.93 3.13 5.49
CA ILE A 48 2.80 3.23 4.57
C ILE A 48 1.52 2.75 5.24
N LEU A 49 1.58 1.61 5.92
CA LEU A 49 0.40 1.07 6.60
C LEU A 49 -0.11 2.03 7.68
N ALA A 50 0.80 2.69 8.38
CA ALA A 50 0.42 3.68 9.37
C ALA A 50 -0.31 4.86 8.73
N ARG A 51 0.14 5.29 7.56
CA ARG A 51 -0.55 6.34 6.81
C ARG A 51 -1.95 5.91 6.38
N LEU A 52 -2.11 4.64 6.02
CA LEU A 52 -3.41 4.13 5.61
C LEU A 52 -4.42 4.20 6.75
N LYS A 53 -4.00 3.96 7.96
CA LYS A 53 -4.89 4.09 9.12
C LYS A 53 -5.40 5.51 9.26
N ALA A 54 -4.56 6.49 9.00
CA ALA A 54 -4.94 7.89 9.08
C ALA A 54 -5.88 8.29 7.93
N ARG A 55 -5.89 7.53 6.84
CA ARG A 55 -6.74 7.82 5.67
C ARG A 55 -8.10 7.16 5.74
N GLN A 56 -8.31 6.32 6.70
CA GLN A 56 -9.62 5.64 6.82
C GLN A 56 -10.72 6.57 7.31
#